data_2229b5ac75049f7070d5a98f2b2d8887
#
_entry.id   2229b5ac75049f7070d5a98f2b2d8887
#
_cell.length_a   1.000
_cell.length_b   1.000
_cell.length_c   1.000
_cell.angle_alpha   90.00
_cell.angle_beta   90.00
_cell.angle_gamma   90.00
#
_symmetry.space_group_name_H-M   'P 1'
#
loop_
_entity.id
_entity.type
_entity.pdbx_description
1 polymer ?
#
loop_
_entity_poly.entity_id
_entity_poly.type
_entity_poly.pdbx_seq_one_letter_code
_entity_poly.pdbx_strand_id
1 'polypeptide(L)'
;MHIEISGAGLAGLTAATAFAQRGHSVTIHEKDSALREIGAGIFVWENALRVLENLGAYEDAVHNGEPNKHWEIRDHRARLLQSGWMMGGDSRLFTVERGTLHAALARQARLAGVEILTDSPVAGATTDGALLMADGTSRPADLVIGADGVGSA
;
A
#
# COMPACT_ATOMS: atom_id res chain seq x y z
N MET A 1 17.25 -1.12 13.10
CA MET A 1 16.11 -1.75 13.78
C MET A 1 15.64 -2.91 12.92
N HIS A 2 15.13 -3.94 13.56
CA HIS A 2 14.38 -5.02 12.91
C HIS A 2 12.88 -4.72 13.03
N ILE A 3 12.15 -4.75 11.90
CA ILE A 3 10.75 -4.34 11.82
C ILE A 3 9.94 -5.50 11.22
N GLU A 4 8.88 -5.88 11.92
CA GLU A 4 7.93 -6.90 11.48
C GLU A 4 6.59 -6.23 11.11
N ILE A 5 6.06 -6.56 9.93
CA ILE A 5 4.83 -5.96 9.39
C ILE A 5 3.80 -7.04 9.07
N SER A 6 2.58 -6.90 9.60
CA SER A 6 1.44 -7.73 9.25
C SER A 6 0.68 -7.13 8.06
N GLY A 7 0.66 -7.85 6.94
CA GLY A 7 -0.06 -7.50 5.72
C GLY A 7 0.78 -6.86 4.62
N ALA A 8 0.76 -7.47 3.43
CA ALA A 8 1.44 -6.99 2.22
C ALA A 8 0.51 -6.18 1.29
N GLY A 9 -0.46 -5.48 1.85
CA GLY A 9 -1.29 -4.51 1.12
C GLY A 9 -0.55 -3.21 0.82
N LEU A 10 -1.25 -2.23 0.24
CA LEU A 10 -0.66 -0.94 -0.13
C LEU A 10 0.04 -0.25 1.06
N ALA A 11 -0.58 -0.27 2.25
CA ALA A 11 -0.02 0.35 3.45
C ALA A 11 1.25 -0.35 3.93
N GLY A 12 1.22 -1.70 4.04
CA GLY A 12 2.37 -2.48 4.49
C GLY A 12 3.57 -2.36 3.56
N LEU A 13 3.34 -2.49 2.24
CA LEU A 13 4.40 -2.33 1.25
C LEU A 13 5.01 -0.92 1.24
N THR A 14 4.17 0.11 1.40
CA THR A 14 4.62 1.51 1.49
C THR A 14 5.50 1.73 2.73
N ALA A 15 5.04 1.28 3.90
CA ALA A 15 5.78 1.40 5.14
C ALA A 15 7.10 0.62 5.08
N ALA A 16 7.04 -0.63 4.63
CA ALA A 16 8.21 -1.49 4.50
C ALA A 16 9.30 -0.88 3.62
N THR A 17 8.90 -0.40 2.43
CA THR A 17 9.84 0.26 1.50
C THR A 17 10.48 1.49 2.15
N ALA A 18 9.68 2.32 2.80
CA ALA A 18 10.16 3.54 3.44
C ALA A 18 11.17 3.26 4.56
N PHE A 19 10.96 2.24 5.36
CA PHE A 19 11.89 1.83 6.42
C PHE A 19 13.15 1.15 5.85
N ALA A 20 12.99 0.26 4.89
CA ALA A 20 14.12 -0.44 4.29
C ALA A 20 15.07 0.53 3.57
N GLN A 21 14.56 1.54 2.85
CA GLN A 21 15.37 2.59 2.22
C GLN A 21 16.13 3.47 3.24
N ARG A 22 15.73 3.42 4.51
CA ARG A 22 16.44 4.09 5.63
C ARG A 22 17.41 3.17 6.37
N GLY A 23 17.65 1.97 5.83
CA GLY A 23 18.63 1.02 6.37
C GLY A 23 18.11 0.14 7.50
N HIS A 24 16.79 0.00 7.64
CA HIS A 24 16.20 -0.93 8.60
C HIS A 24 16.00 -2.31 7.95
N SER A 25 16.13 -3.37 8.73
CA SER A 25 15.74 -4.74 8.32
C SER A 25 14.22 -4.86 8.45
N VAL A 26 13.55 -5.26 7.37
CA VAL A 26 12.08 -5.30 7.34
C VAL A 26 11.61 -6.63 6.79
N THR A 27 10.68 -7.28 7.51
CA THR A 27 9.96 -8.48 7.07
C THR A 27 8.46 -8.18 7.04
N ILE A 28 7.80 -8.55 5.94
CA ILE A 28 6.34 -8.51 5.79
C ILE A 28 5.79 -9.93 5.83
N HIS A 29 4.71 -10.12 6.60
CA HIS A 29 3.93 -11.34 6.64
C HIS A 29 2.60 -11.15 5.93
N GLU A 30 2.38 -11.92 4.86
CA GLU A 30 1.11 -11.95 4.12
C GLU A 30 0.44 -13.32 4.32
N LYS A 31 -0.84 -13.30 4.67
CA LYS A 31 -1.61 -14.52 4.92
C LYS A 31 -1.89 -15.33 3.65
N ASP A 32 -2.05 -14.64 2.51
CA ASP A 32 -2.33 -15.28 1.23
C ASP A 32 -1.06 -15.92 0.65
N SER A 33 -1.22 -16.95 -0.17
CA SER A 33 -0.12 -17.66 -0.83
C SER A 33 0.56 -16.87 -1.94
N ALA A 34 -0.04 -15.75 -2.35
CA ALA A 34 0.52 -14.87 -3.36
C ALA A 34 0.10 -13.41 -3.11
N LEU A 35 0.97 -12.50 -3.49
CA LEU A 35 0.63 -11.08 -3.50
C LEU A 35 -0.38 -10.82 -4.62
N ARG A 36 -1.61 -10.54 -4.24
CA ARG A 36 -2.69 -10.20 -5.19
C ARG A 36 -3.50 -9.04 -4.64
N GLU A 37 -3.75 -8.08 -5.50
CA GLU A 37 -4.75 -7.06 -5.25
C GLU A 37 -5.91 -7.26 -6.24
N ILE A 38 -7.09 -7.50 -5.69
CA ILE A 38 -8.33 -7.58 -6.45
C ILE A 38 -9.05 -6.26 -6.26
N GLY A 39 -9.45 -5.63 -7.35
CA GLY A 39 -10.22 -4.40 -7.26
C GLY A 39 -10.24 -3.60 -8.54
N ALA A 40 -11.13 -2.62 -8.55
CA ALA A 40 -11.27 -1.62 -9.59
C ALA A 40 -10.19 -0.54 -9.49
N GLY A 41 -10.34 0.54 -10.24
CA GLY A 41 -9.48 1.71 -10.14
C GLY A 41 -9.51 2.37 -8.76
N ILE A 42 -8.42 3.00 -8.43
CA ILE A 42 -8.26 3.81 -7.22
C ILE A 42 -7.79 5.21 -7.60
N PHE A 43 -8.29 6.21 -6.90
CA PHE A 43 -7.80 7.58 -7.02
C PHE A 43 -6.51 7.77 -6.20
N VAL A 44 -5.47 8.26 -6.86
CA VAL A 44 -4.18 8.58 -6.25
C VAL A 44 -3.97 10.08 -6.32
N TRP A 45 -4.09 10.73 -5.17
CA TRP A 45 -3.97 12.18 -5.01
C TRP A 45 -2.52 12.62 -4.89
N GLU A 46 -2.28 13.92 -5.05
CA GLU A 46 -0.96 14.53 -4.99
C GLU A 46 -0.10 14.09 -3.79
N ASN A 47 -0.70 14.01 -2.60
CA ASN A 47 0.02 13.53 -1.40
C ASN A 47 0.54 12.10 -1.54
N ALA A 48 -0.27 11.21 -2.12
CA ALA A 48 0.14 9.83 -2.37
C ALA A 48 1.13 9.74 -3.54
N LEU A 49 0.96 10.54 -4.59
CA LEU A 49 1.91 10.61 -5.71
C LEU A 49 3.30 11.01 -5.24
N ARG A 50 3.40 11.99 -4.33
CA ARG A 50 4.69 12.37 -3.72
C ARG A 50 5.32 11.25 -2.90
N VAL A 51 4.52 10.44 -2.21
CA VAL A 51 5.04 9.26 -1.52
C VAL A 51 5.59 8.26 -2.53
N LEU A 52 4.87 7.99 -3.61
CA LEU A 52 5.32 7.09 -4.68
C LEU A 52 6.62 7.58 -5.34
N GLU A 53 6.76 8.88 -5.58
CA GLU A 53 8.00 9.50 -6.07
C GLU A 53 9.16 9.26 -5.11
N ASN A 54 8.96 9.54 -3.83
CA ASN A 54 10.00 9.35 -2.80
C ASN A 54 10.43 7.88 -2.64
N LEU A 55 9.52 6.93 -2.89
CA LEU A 55 9.81 5.51 -2.83
C LEU A 55 10.38 4.96 -4.16
N GLY A 56 10.37 5.75 -5.24
CA GLY A 56 10.76 5.32 -6.59
C GLY A 56 9.72 4.43 -7.28
N ALA A 57 8.46 4.46 -6.82
CA ALA A 57 7.36 3.65 -7.35
C ALA A 57 6.48 4.41 -8.37
N TYR A 58 6.68 5.72 -8.54
CA TYR A 58 5.76 6.59 -9.27
C TYR A 58 5.54 6.14 -10.71
N GLU A 59 6.60 6.01 -11.50
CA GLU A 59 6.50 5.70 -12.93
C GLU A 59 5.77 4.37 -13.18
N ASP A 60 6.11 3.34 -12.40
CA ASP A 60 5.46 2.02 -12.50
C ASP A 60 3.98 2.09 -12.06
N ALA A 61 3.67 2.91 -11.06
CA ALA A 61 2.31 3.02 -10.51
C ALA A 61 1.35 3.76 -11.44
N VAL A 62 1.82 4.76 -12.18
CA VAL A 62 0.96 5.62 -13.03
C VAL A 62 1.06 5.30 -14.52
N HIS A 63 1.90 4.37 -14.93
CA HIS A 63 2.22 4.06 -16.33
C HIS A 63 0.98 3.79 -17.21
N ASN A 64 -0.07 3.14 -16.66
CA ASN A 64 -1.37 2.96 -17.32
C ASN A 64 -2.48 3.79 -16.64
N GLY A 65 -2.12 4.81 -15.87
CA GLY A 65 -3.05 5.66 -15.16
C GLY A 65 -3.57 6.80 -16.01
N GLU A 66 -4.83 7.18 -15.76
CA GLU A 66 -5.43 8.35 -16.39
C GLU A 66 -5.35 9.58 -15.49
N PRO A 67 -4.72 10.68 -15.95
CA PRO A 67 -4.72 11.92 -15.19
C PRO A 67 -6.10 12.57 -15.22
N ASN A 68 -6.65 12.84 -14.05
CA ASN A 68 -7.98 13.43 -13.90
C ASN A 68 -7.88 14.94 -13.74
N LYS A 69 -8.53 15.68 -14.63
CA LYS A 69 -8.59 17.16 -14.60
C LYS A 69 -9.97 17.69 -14.24
N HIS A 70 -11.01 16.90 -14.48
CA HIS A 70 -12.40 17.32 -14.30
C HIS A 70 -13.23 16.17 -13.73
N TRP A 71 -14.23 16.49 -12.91
CA TRP A 71 -15.16 15.50 -12.36
C TRP A 71 -16.60 15.95 -12.54
N GLU A 72 -17.49 14.98 -12.65
CA GLU A 72 -18.93 15.18 -12.72
C GLU A 72 -19.65 14.17 -11.83
N ILE A 73 -20.68 14.64 -11.12
CA ILE A 73 -21.64 13.78 -10.43
C ILE A 73 -22.96 13.87 -11.21
N ARG A 74 -23.46 12.71 -11.61
CA ARG A 74 -24.73 12.59 -12.34
C ARG A 74 -25.68 11.68 -11.58
N ASP A 75 -26.99 11.91 -11.71
CA ASP A 75 -28.01 11.04 -11.15
C ASP A 75 -28.22 9.79 -12.04
N HIS A 76 -29.13 8.90 -11.59
CA HIS A 76 -29.51 7.68 -12.32
C HIS A 76 -30.14 7.93 -13.71
N ARG A 77 -30.51 9.16 -14.04
CA ARG A 77 -31.02 9.62 -15.35
C ARG A 77 -29.97 10.39 -16.14
N ALA A 78 -28.72 10.28 -15.77
CA ALA A 78 -27.57 10.98 -16.36
C ALA A 78 -27.65 12.53 -16.29
N ARG A 79 -28.54 13.10 -15.46
CA ARG A 79 -28.58 14.57 -15.27
C ARG A 79 -27.39 15.01 -14.44
N LEU A 80 -26.71 16.04 -14.90
CA LEU A 80 -25.59 16.62 -14.17
C LEU A 80 -26.10 17.25 -12.85
N LEU A 81 -25.61 16.79 -11.72
CA LEU A 81 -25.88 17.32 -10.39
C LEU A 81 -24.78 18.29 -9.96
N GLN A 82 -23.55 17.94 -10.23
CA GLN A 82 -22.39 18.75 -9.84
C GLN A 82 -21.22 18.46 -10.79
N SER A 83 -20.41 19.45 -11.05
CA SER A 83 -19.14 19.28 -11.75
C SER A 83 -18.11 20.27 -11.21
N GLY A 84 -16.84 19.97 -11.41
CA GLY A 84 -15.75 20.83 -11.01
C GLY A 84 -14.42 20.39 -11.61
N TRP A 85 -13.47 21.31 -11.58
CA TRP A 85 -12.09 21.00 -11.88
C TRP A 85 -11.45 20.41 -10.64
N MET A 86 -10.58 19.39 -10.85
CA MET A 86 -9.82 18.82 -9.77
C MET A 86 -8.77 19.84 -9.36
N MET A 87 -9.03 20.48 -8.24
CA MET A 87 -8.17 21.40 -7.47
C MET A 87 -7.39 22.43 -8.31
N GLY A 88 -7.44 23.66 -7.93
CA GLY A 88 -6.58 24.72 -8.49
C GLY A 88 -5.12 24.51 -8.07
N GLY A 89 -4.18 24.78 -8.98
CA GLY A 89 -2.74 24.66 -8.73
C GLY A 89 -2.12 23.37 -9.27
N ASP A 90 -0.94 23.03 -8.77
CA ASP A 90 -0.12 21.90 -9.23
C ASP A 90 -0.55 20.53 -8.66
N SER A 91 -1.79 20.44 -8.13
CA SER A 91 -2.30 19.18 -7.56
C SER A 91 -2.67 18.19 -8.64
N ARG A 92 -1.98 17.05 -8.66
CA ARG A 92 -2.24 15.92 -9.57
C ARG A 92 -3.22 14.95 -8.95
N LEU A 93 -4.04 14.34 -9.80
CA LEU A 93 -4.87 13.20 -9.46
C LEU A 93 -4.81 12.20 -10.61
N PHE A 94 -4.54 10.96 -10.30
CA PHE A 94 -4.59 9.84 -11.24
C PHE A 94 -5.65 8.84 -10.83
N THR A 95 -6.33 8.25 -11.82
CA THR A 95 -7.02 6.98 -11.65
C THR A 95 -6.08 5.88 -12.14
N VAL A 96 -5.74 4.95 -11.26
CA VAL A 96 -4.88 3.81 -11.59
C VAL A 96 -5.56 2.51 -11.24
N GLU A 97 -5.19 1.43 -11.89
CA GLU A 97 -5.58 0.09 -11.45
C GLU A 97 -4.90 -0.24 -10.11
N ARG A 98 -5.69 -0.72 -9.15
CA ARG A 98 -5.16 -1.07 -7.83
C ARG A 98 -4.07 -2.15 -7.90
N GLY A 99 -4.21 -3.12 -8.82
CA GLY A 99 -3.20 -4.14 -9.05
C GLY A 99 -1.88 -3.58 -9.56
N THR A 100 -1.92 -2.60 -10.48
CA THR A 100 -0.72 -1.91 -10.99
C THR A 100 0.01 -1.16 -9.87
N LEU A 101 -0.73 -0.40 -9.06
CA LEU A 101 -0.18 0.31 -7.90
C LEU A 101 0.47 -0.65 -6.89
N HIS A 102 -0.22 -1.76 -6.58
CA HIS A 102 0.29 -2.78 -5.67
C HIS A 102 1.56 -3.44 -6.20
N ALA A 103 1.58 -3.81 -7.48
CA ALA A 103 2.75 -4.42 -8.11
C ALA A 103 3.97 -3.47 -8.11
N ALA A 104 3.74 -2.17 -8.36
CA ALA A 104 4.78 -1.15 -8.30
C ALA A 104 5.40 -1.05 -6.89
N LEU A 105 4.57 -0.99 -5.85
CA LEU A 105 5.02 -0.97 -4.45
C LEU A 105 5.73 -2.27 -4.06
N ALA A 106 5.20 -3.43 -4.43
CA ALA A 106 5.83 -4.72 -4.15
C ALA A 106 7.21 -4.86 -4.82
N ARG A 107 7.34 -4.34 -6.04
CA ARG A 107 8.63 -4.27 -6.75
C ARG A 107 9.64 -3.42 -5.97
N GLN A 108 9.24 -2.22 -5.54
CA GLN A 108 10.13 -1.32 -4.79
C GLN A 108 10.51 -1.88 -3.43
N ALA A 109 9.58 -2.54 -2.72
CA ALA A 109 9.88 -3.22 -1.46
C ALA A 109 10.98 -4.28 -1.64
N ARG A 110 10.87 -5.13 -2.68
CA ARG A 110 11.91 -6.13 -2.99
C ARG A 110 13.25 -5.50 -3.36
N LEU A 111 13.25 -4.43 -4.17
CA LEU A 111 14.47 -3.70 -4.53
C LEU A 111 15.15 -3.04 -3.31
N ALA A 112 14.37 -2.62 -2.34
CA ALA A 112 14.87 -2.08 -1.06
C ALA A 112 15.35 -3.17 -0.08
N GLY A 113 15.22 -4.46 -0.43
CA GLY A 113 15.68 -5.57 0.40
C GLY A 113 14.66 -6.03 1.45
N VAL A 114 13.38 -5.68 1.30
CA VAL A 114 12.32 -6.17 2.18
C VAL A 114 12.11 -7.66 1.95
N GLU A 115 12.10 -8.44 3.02
CA GLU A 115 11.67 -9.84 3.00
C GLU A 115 10.14 -9.92 3.02
N ILE A 116 9.55 -10.59 2.03
CA ILE A 116 8.09 -10.74 1.93
C ILE A 116 7.76 -12.22 2.02
N LEU A 117 7.12 -12.61 3.12
CA LEU A 117 6.73 -13.99 3.41
C LEU A 117 5.22 -14.13 3.14
N THR A 118 4.88 -14.96 2.17
CA THR A 118 3.50 -15.39 1.89
C THR A 118 3.18 -16.67 2.67
N ASP A 119 1.91 -17.09 2.70
CA ASP A 119 1.44 -18.18 3.57
C ASP A 119 1.89 -17.99 5.04
N SER A 120 1.94 -16.75 5.50
CA SER A 120 2.47 -16.36 6.80
C SER A 120 1.43 -15.56 7.61
N PRO A 121 0.34 -16.20 8.03
CA PRO A 121 -0.75 -15.52 8.73
C PRO A 121 -0.34 -15.09 10.13
N VAL A 122 -0.61 -13.82 10.44
CA VAL A 122 -0.42 -13.21 11.76
C VAL A 122 -1.73 -13.31 12.54
N ALA A 123 -1.65 -13.69 13.81
CA ALA A 123 -2.79 -13.77 14.72
C ALA A 123 -2.92 -12.55 15.66
N GLY A 124 -1.86 -11.75 15.78
CA GLY A 124 -1.87 -10.57 16.65
C GLY A 124 -0.48 -10.04 16.93
N ALA A 125 -0.37 -9.18 17.93
CA ALA A 125 0.90 -8.65 18.40
C ALA A 125 0.89 -8.51 19.93
N THR A 126 2.08 -8.50 20.51
CA THR A 126 2.25 -8.28 21.94
C THR A 126 2.62 -6.83 22.24
N THR A 127 2.38 -6.37 23.44
CA THR A 127 2.70 -5.00 23.88
C THR A 127 4.19 -4.76 24.05
N ASP A 128 5.00 -5.81 24.13
CA ASP A 128 6.45 -5.78 24.24
C ASP A 128 7.18 -5.91 22.90
N GLY A 129 6.42 -5.88 21.78
CA GLY A 129 7.00 -5.73 20.44
C GLY A 129 7.29 -7.04 19.72
N ALA A 130 6.35 -8.01 19.76
CA ALA A 130 6.46 -9.20 18.92
C ALA A 130 5.19 -9.43 18.10
N LEU A 131 5.31 -9.94 16.87
CA LEU A 131 4.20 -10.53 16.13
C LEU A 131 3.91 -11.94 16.65
N LEU A 132 2.62 -12.24 16.82
CA LEU A 132 2.12 -13.58 17.11
C LEU A 132 1.63 -14.22 15.82
N MET A 133 2.25 -15.30 15.42
CA MET A 133 1.88 -16.02 14.21
C MET A 133 0.73 -16.99 14.48
N ALA A 134 -0.06 -17.31 13.47
CA ALA A 134 -1.18 -18.24 13.60
C ALA A 134 -0.76 -19.69 13.93
N ASP A 135 0.49 -20.05 13.71
CA ASP A 135 1.06 -21.35 14.11
C ASP A 135 1.51 -21.39 15.59
N GLY A 136 1.30 -20.32 16.34
CA GLY A 136 1.67 -20.18 17.75
C GLY A 136 3.12 -19.71 17.98
N THR A 137 3.89 -19.48 16.93
CA THR A 137 5.25 -18.92 17.07
C THR A 137 5.20 -17.40 17.29
N SER A 138 6.28 -16.83 17.83
CA SER A 138 6.44 -15.40 18.07
C SER A 138 7.65 -14.88 17.32
N ARG A 139 7.51 -13.67 16.74
CA ARG A 139 8.56 -12.95 16.01
C ARG A 139 8.89 -11.65 16.75
N PRO A 140 9.95 -11.65 17.59
CA PRO A 140 10.38 -10.43 18.27
C PRO A 140 10.92 -9.40 17.27
N ALA A 141 10.61 -8.12 17.49
CA ALA A 141 11.05 -7.02 16.67
C ALA A 141 11.28 -5.75 17.50
N ASP A 142 12.06 -4.81 16.96
CA ASP A 142 12.17 -3.47 17.55
C ASP A 142 10.90 -2.63 17.32
N LEU A 143 10.16 -2.92 16.23
CA LEU A 143 8.91 -2.28 15.85
C LEU A 143 8.00 -3.28 15.15
N VAL A 144 6.74 -3.31 15.55
CA VAL A 144 5.67 -4.08 14.88
C VAL A 144 4.66 -3.13 14.26
N ILE A 145 4.28 -3.40 13.01
CA ILE A 145 3.29 -2.60 12.26
C ILE A 145 2.13 -3.48 11.81
N GLY A 146 0.92 -3.14 12.27
CA GLY A 146 -0.31 -3.72 11.74
C GLY A 146 -0.76 -3.01 10.46
N ALA A 147 -0.81 -3.74 9.34
CA ALA A 147 -1.27 -3.25 8.04
C ALA A 147 -2.16 -4.29 7.33
N ASP A 148 -2.84 -5.11 8.09
CA ASP A 148 -3.63 -6.28 7.71
C ASP A 148 -5.05 -5.95 7.21
N GLY A 149 -5.40 -4.66 7.16
CA GLY A 149 -6.56 -4.13 6.44
C GLY A 149 -7.91 -4.38 7.12
N VAL A 150 -8.95 -4.54 6.31
CA VAL A 150 -10.32 -4.79 6.79
C VAL A 150 -10.39 -6.21 7.34
N GLY A 151 -10.69 -6.34 8.64
CA GLY A 151 -10.69 -7.63 9.35
C GLY A 151 -9.40 -7.89 10.11
N SER A 152 -8.63 -6.82 10.38
CA SER A 152 -7.51 -6.83 11.33
C SER A 152 -7.94 -7.44 12.67
N ALA A 153 -7.08 -8.26 13.24
CA ALA A 153 -7.29 -8.92 14.54
C ALA A 153 -7.14 -7.97 15.71
#